data_b8029c0562dc0c8c3ed5199f4d8abb13
#
_entry.id   b8029c0562dc0c8c3ed5199f4d8abb13
#
_cell.length_a   1.000
_cell.length_b   1.000
_cell.length_c   1.000
_cell.angle_alpha   90.00
_cell.angle_beta   90.00
_cell.angle_gamma   90.00
#
_symmetry.space_group_name_H-M   'P 1'
#
loop_
_entity.id
_entity.type
_entity.pdbx_description
1 polymer ?
#
loop_
_entity_poly.entity_id
_entity_poly.type
_entity_poly.pdbx_seq_one_letter_code
_entity_poly.pdbx_strand_id
1 'polypeptide(L)'
;MHREVRDWLAAQFADLPDGLRVFEVGSKSINGSARDAARPGQVAAWWGCDLVSGAGVDFVGPGEEAVPPWPADVAVCCEVGEHTPRLAAIVDNLARQVRPGGVLLLTMATEPRAPHSAVDGGPLRQGEYYRNVEPDVLRAQLLTAGAEAVTLHVDRWRGD
;
A
#
# COMPACT_ATOMS: atom_id res chain seq x y z
N MET A 1 0.33 10.84 -1.92
CA MET A 1 -0.80 10.21 -1.16
C MET A 1 -1.86 11.25 -0.91
N HIS A 2 -3.11 10.96 -1.23
CA HIS A 2 -4.26 11.85 -1.02
C HIS A 2 -4.63 11.95 0.48
N ARG A 3 -5.34 13.04 0.84
CA ARG A 3 -5.75 13.27 2.23
C ARG A 3 -6.66 12.15 2.74
N GLU A 4 -7.60 11.73 1.92
CA GLU A 4 -8.59 10.68 2.23
C GLU A 4 -7.90 9.35 2.56
N VAL A 5 -6.87 8.99 1.82
CA VAL A 5 -6.05 7.79 2.08
C VAL A 5 -5.33 7.89 3.43
N ARG A 6 -4.76 9.06 3.76
CA ARG A 6 -4.11 9.28 5.05
C ARG A 6 -5.09 9.21 6.21
N ASP A 7 -6.25 9.84 6.06
CA ASP A 7 -7.29 9.85 7.08
C ASP A 7 -7.83 8.41 7.31
N TRP A 8 -8.00 7.63 6.24
CA TRP A 8 -8.38 6.23 6.33
C TRP A 8 -7.30 5.39 7.02
N LEU A 9 -6.03 5.53 6.61
CA LEU A 9 -4.92 4.83 7.27
C LEU A 9 -4.81 5.19 8.75
N ALA A 10 -4.96 6.47 9.10
CA ALA A 10 -4.92 6.90 10.50
C ALA A 10 -6.02 6.25 11.34
N ALA A 11 -7.22 6.08 10.77
CA ALA A 11 -8.30 5.35 11.41
C ALA A 11 -7.95 3.87 11.61
N GLN A 12 -7.33 3.21 10.60
CA GLN A 12 -6.89 1.82 10.75
C GLN A 12 -5.79 1.68 11.81
N PHE A 13 -4.79 2.58 11.80
CA PHE A 13 -3.72 2.55 12.81
C PHE A 13 -4.23 2.84 14.22
N ALA A 14 -5.29 3.64 14.38
CA ALA A 14 -5.85 3.97 15.70
C ALA A 14 -6.28 2.71 16.50
N ASP A 15 -6.76 1.69 15.81
CA ASP A 15 -7.24 0.43 16.39
C ASP A 15 -6.12 -0.59 16.62
N LEU A 16 -4.89 -0.30 16.18
CA LEU A 16 -3.74 -1.19 16.32
C LEU A 16 -2.92 -0.87 17.59
N PRO A 17 -2.24 -1.87 18.18
CA PRO A 17 -1.41 -1.68 19.36
C PRO A 17 -0.17 -0.82 19.08
N ASP A 18 0.59 -0.52 20.13
CA ASP A 18 1.92 0.09 20.02
C ASP A 18 3.01 -0.98 19.80
N GLY A 19 4.19 -0.54 19.35
CA GLY A 19 5.35 -1.41 19.13
C GLY A 19 5.36 -2.12 17.78
N LEU A 20 4.59 -1.65 16.81
CA LEU A 20 4.43 -2.28 15.51
C LEU A 20 5.73 -2.27 14.67
N ARG A 21 5.92 -3.33 13.89
CA ARG A 21 6.84 -3.40 12.77
C ARG A 21 6.05 -3.31 11.48
N VAL A 22 6.35 -2.30 10.68
CA VAL A 22 5.58 -2.00 9.45
C VAL A 22 6.46 -2.20 8.21
N PHE A 23 5.96 -2.98 7.26
CA PHE A 23 6.51 -3.14 5.92
C PHE A 23 5.67 -2.36 4.92
N GLU A 24 6.30 -1.50 4.10
CA GLU A 24 5.60 -0.67 3.12
C GLU A 24 6.13 -0.90 1.69
N VAL A 25 5.23 -1.18 0.75
CA VAL A 25 5.50 -1.19 -0.69
C VAL A 25 4.98 0.10 -1.30
N GLY A 26 5.83 0.78 -2.10
CA GLY A 26 5.55 2.13 -2.59
C GLY A 26 5.85 3.20 -1.54
N SER A 27 6.97 3.03 -0.81
CA SER A 27 7.28 3.81 0.39
C SER A 27 7.88 5.19 0.13
N LYS A 28 8.23 5.52 -1.12
CA LYS A 28 8.79 6.84 -1.44
C LYS A 28 7.80 7.95 -1.13
N SER A 29 8.18 8.84 -0.22
CA SER A 29 7.35 9.98 0.13
C SER A 29 7.22 10.96 -1.05
N ILE A 30 6.07 10.91 -1.73
CA ILE A 30 5.63 11.87 -2.74
C ILE A 30 4.32 12.47 -2.21
N ASN A 31 4.31 13.74 -1.87
CA ASN A 31 3.13 14.41 -1.31
C ASN A 31 2.57 13.77 -0.02
N GLY A 32 3.46 13.30 0.87
CA GLY A 32 3.11 12.64 2.14
C GLY A 32 3.48 11.15 2.17
N SER A 33 3.42 10.55 3.35
CA SER A 33 3.84 9.17 3.62
C SER A 33 2.77 8.46 4.43
N ALA A 34 2.64 7.13 4.27
CA ALA A 34 1.83 6.31 5.16
C ALA A 34 2.35 6.35 6.61
N ARG A 35 3.62 6.67 6.81
CA ARG A 35 4.23 6.87 8.14
C ARG A 35 3.54 7.97 8.94
N ASP A 36 2.98 8.98 8.27
CA ASP A 36 2.27 10.10 8.90
C ASP A 36 0.92 9.70 9.50
N ALA A 37 0.42 8.50 9.18
CA ALA A 37 -0.84 7.98 9.68
C ALA A 37 -0.74 7.32 11.06
N ALA A 38 0.44 6.83 11.44
CA ALA A 38 0.67 6.22 12.73
C ALA A 38 0.83 7.29 13.84
N ARG A 39 0.38 6.96 15.06
CA ARG A 39 0.60 7.82 16.23
C ARG A 39 2.09 7.91 16.56
N PRO A 40 2.56 9.05 17.12
CA PRO A 40 3.93 9.14 17.62
C PRO A 40 4.24 8.00 18.62
N GLY A 41 5.32 7.25 18.36
CA GLY A 41 5.74 6.12 19.21
C GLY A 41 4.99 4.80 19.00
N GLN A 42 3.98 4.76 18.14
CA GLN A 42 3.21 3.54 17.86
C GLN A 42 4.02 2.50 17.07
N VAL A 43 4.89 2.93 16.17
CA VAL A 43 5.67 2.05 15.31
C VAL A 43 7.11 1.97 15.83
N ALA A 44 7.54 0.75 16.17
CA ALA A 44 8.89 0.46 16.61
C ALA A 44 9.90 0.41 15.46
N ALA A 45 9.46 -0.07 14.29
CA ALA A 45 10.29 -0.13 13.10
C ALA A 45 9.42 -0.01 11.83
N TRP A 46 9.90 0.77 10.88
CA TRP A 46 9.30 0.91 9.55
C TRP A 46 10.34 0.61 8.49
N TRP A 47 10.03 -0.31 7.58
CA TRP A 47 10.90 -0.67 6.46
C TRP A 47 10.12 -0.57 5.16
N GLY A 48 10.66 0.20 4.22
CA GLY A 48 9.99 0.55 2.99
C GLY A 48 10.74 0.14 1.74
N CYS A 49 10.03 -0.26 0.71
CA CYS A 49 10.57 -0.47 -0.62
C CYS A 49 9.86 0.39 -1.67
N ASP A 50 10.62 0.78 -2.69
CA ASP A 50 10.14 1.49 -3.87
C ASP A 50 11.02 1.20 -5.07
N LEU A 51 10.52 1.40 -6.28
CA LEU A 51 11.31 1.26 -7.51
C LEU A 51 12.40 2.35 -7.65
N VAL A 52 12.24 3.45 -6.91
CA VAL A 52 13.13 4.62 -7.00
C VAL A 52 13.55 5.06 -5.60
N SER A 53 14.83 5.33 -5.43
CA SER A 53 15.36 5.84 -4.17
C SER A 53 14.73 7.17 -3.74
N GLY A 54 14.62 7.37 -2.43
CA GLY A 54 14.07 8.60 -1.86
C GLY A 54 13.79 8.49 -0.36
N ALA A 55 13.20 9.53 0.20
CA ALA A 55 12.80 9.52 1.60
C ALA A 55 11.78 8.40 1.87
N GLY A 56 12.03 7.59 2.89
CA GLY A 56 11.18 6.45 3.27
C GLY A 56 11.53 5.13 2.60
N VAL A 57 12.55 5.08 1.72
CA VAL A 57 12.94 3.89 0.96
C VAL A 57 14.21 3.28 1.56
N ASP A 58 14.08 2.06 2.07
CA ASP A 58 15.19 1.26 2.61
C ASP A 58 15.70 0.26 1.55
N PHE A 59 14.82 -0.21 0.66
CA PHE A 59 15.15 -1.11 -0.44
C PHE A 59 14.66 -0.54 -1.77
N VAL A 60 15.56 -0.41 -2.74
CA VAL A 60 15.23 0.00 -4.11
C VAL A 60 15.08 -1.23 -4.98
N GLY A 61 13.85 -1.52 -5.38
CA GLY A 61 13.51 -2.69 -6.18
C GLY A 61 12.02 -2.97 -6.23
N PRO A 62 11.61 -4.02 -6.96
CA PRO A 62 10.21 -4.37 -7.12
C PRO A 62 9.60 -4.90 -5.81
N GLY A 63 8.35 -4.49 -5.53
CA GLY A 63 7.66 -4.82 -4.28
C GLY A 63 7.42 -6.32 -4.08
N GLU A 64 7.30 -7.09 -5.17
CA GLU A 64 7.16 -8.54 -5.11
C GLU A 64 8.43 -9.30 -4.69
N GLU A 65 9.59 -8.64 -4.73
CA GLU A 65 10.89 -9.20 -4.34
C GLU A 65 11.40 -8.65 -3.00
N ALA A 66 10.74 -7.63 -2.46
CA ALA A 66 11.16 -6.96 -1.24
C ALA A 66 10.94 -7.86 -0.01
N VAL A 67 11.99 -8.01 0.82
CA VAL A 67 11.96 -8.83 2.04
C VAL A 67 12.45 -7.97 3.20
N PRO A 68 11.55 -7.57 4.13
CA PRO A 68 11.96 -6.84 5.33
C PRO A 68 12.81 -7.72 6.26
N PRO A 69 13.68 -7.13 7.09
CA PRO A 69 14.60 -7.88 7.95
C PRO A 69 13.91 -8.63 9.11
N TRP A 70 12.60 -8.55 9.21
CA TRP A 70 11.77 -9.17 10.23
C TRP A 70 10.33 -9.38 9.73
N PRO A 71 9.57 -10.35 10.27
CA PRO A 71 8.13 -10.46 10.00
C PRO A 71 7.39 -9.21 10.45
N ALA A 72 6.57 -8.66 9.56
CA ALA A 72 5.81 -7.44 9.83
C ALA A 72 4.54 -7.72 10.65
N ASP A 73 4.16 -6.79 11.51
CA ASP A 73 2.84 -6.76 12.16
C ASP A 73 1.79 -6.20 11.19
N VAL A 74 2.20 -5.22 10.40
CA VAL A 74 1.38 -4.54 9.40
C VAL A 74 2.15 -4.42 8.10
N ALA A 75 1.53 -4.76 6.98
CA ALA A 75 2.03 -4.39 5.66
C ALA A 75 1.13 -3.36 5.02
N VAL A 76 1.74 -2.34 4.41
CA VAL A 76 1.07 -1.21 3.77
C VAL A 76 1.42 -1.16 2.29
N CYS A 77 0.42 -0.97 1.43
CA CYS A 77 0.63 -0.74 0.00
C CYS A 77 -0.45 0.23 -0.50
N CYS A 78 -0.08 1.49 -0.64
CA CYS A 78 -1.03 2.55 -0.98
C CYS A 78 -0.69 3.19 -2.32
N GLU A 79 -1.70 3.25 -3.21
CA GLU A 79 -1.62 3.91 -4.52
C GLU A 79 -0.47 3.33 -5.40
N VAL A 80 -0.34 2.00 -5.39
CA VAL A 80 0.67 1.26 -6.16
C VAL A 80 0.01 0.29 -7.14
N GLY A 81 -1.05 -0.38 -6.73
CA GLY A 81 -1.62 -1.49 -7.48
C GLY A 81 -2.13 -1.13 -8.86
N GLU A 82 -2.65 0.06 -9.04
CA GLU A 82 -3.10 0.61 -10.32
C GLU A 82 -1.95 0.93 -11.28
N HIS A 83 -0.74 1.11 -10.77
CA HIS A 83 0.45 1.46 -11.54
C HIS A 83 1.34 0.27 -11.91
N THR A 84 0.91 -0.96 -11.61
CA THR A 84 1.69 -2.16 -11.89
C THR A 84 0.84 -3.31 -12.44
N PRO A 85 1.32 -4.06 -13.45
CA PRO A 85 0.67 -5.30 -13.87
C PRO A 85 0.94 -6.46 -12.90
N ARG A 86 1.76 -6.26 -11.84
CA ARG A 86 2.25 -7.30 -10.93
C ARG A 86 1.57 -7.28 -9.57
N LEU A 87 0.40 -6.64 -9.45
CA LEU A 87 -0.34 -6.50 -8.20
C LEU A 87 -0.51 -7.84 -7.45
N ALA A 88 -0.88 -8.91 -8.15
CA ALA A 88 -1.04 -10.23 -7.52
C ALA A 88 0.25 -10.72 -6.84
N ALA A 89 1.40 -10.56 -7.50
CA ALA A 89 2.69 -10.95 -6.94
C ALA A 89 3.09 -10.07 -5.74
N ILE A 90 2.74 -8.78 -5.76
CA ILE A 90 2.93 -7.88 -4.62
C ILE A 90 2.06 -8.31 -3.44
N VAL A 91 0.77 -8.60 -3.66
CA VAL A 91 -0.15 -9.06 -2.62
C VAL A 91 0.34 -10.36 -1.99
N ASP A 92 0.78 -11.33 -2.81
CA ASP A 92 1.36 -12.58 -2.34
C ASP A 92 2.62 -12.34 -1.50
N ASN A 93 3.47 -11.40 -1.90
CA ASN A 93 4.65 -11.06 -1.11
C ASN A 93 4.28 -10.41 0.22
N LEU A 94 3.41 -9.40 0.22
CA LEU A 94 2.93 -8.75 1.44
C LEU A 94 2.39 -9.78 2.45
N ALA A 95 1.56 -10.72 1.97
CA ALA A 95 1.00 -11.78 2.82
C ALA A 95 2.07 -12.70 3.41
N ARG A 96 3.13 -13.03 2.64
CA ARG A 96 4.25 -13.85 3.14
C ARG A 96 5.12 -13.13 4.16
N GLN A 97 5.23 -11.81 4.09
CA GLN A 97 6.07 -11.02 4.99
C GLN A 97 5.37 -10.62 6.29
N VAL A 98 4.05 -10.72 6.34
CA VAL A 98 3.25 -10.46 7.54
C VAL A 98 3.17 -11.70 8.41
N ARG A 99 3.37 -11.54 9.71
CA ARG A 99 3.22 -12.64 10.68
C ARG A 99 1.77 -13.13 10.76
N PRO A 100 1.52 -14.36 11.22
CA PRO A 100 0.15 -14.81 11.52
C PRO A 100 -0.58 -13.85 12.46
N GLY A 101 -1.81 -13.48 12.13
CA GLY A 101 -2.61 -12.50 12.85
C GLY A 101 -2.21 -11.04 12.63
N GLY A 102 -1.29 -10.76 11.70
CA GLY A 102 -0.97 -9.39 11.28
C GLY A 102 -1.96 -8.84 10.26
N VAL A 103 -1.75 -7.62 9.82
CA VAL A 103 -2.72 -6.85 9.03
C VAL A 103 -2.12 -6.39 7.70
N LEU A 104 -2.91 -6.45 6.62
CA LEU A 104 -2.60 -5.85 5.32
C LEU A 104 -3.49 -4.62 5.12
N LEU A 105 -2.90 -3.45 4.91
CA LEU A 105 -3.60 -2.20 4.61
C LEU A 105 -3.26 -1.77 3.18
N LEU A 106 -4.24 -1.83 2.28
CA LEU A 106 -4.05 -1.52 0.87
C LEU A 106 -5.06 -0.46 0.41
N THR A 107 -4.58 0.51 -0.37
CA THR A 107 -5.44 1.45 -1.09
C THR A 107 -5.03 1.52 -2.55
N MET A 108 -5.99 1.61 -3.44
CA MET A 108 -5.77 1.61 -4.89
C MET A 108 -6.89 2.36 -5.59
N ALA A 109 -6.57 2.94 -6.72
CA ALA A 109 -7.58 3.55 -7.56
C ALA A 109 -8.53 2.50 -8.15
N THR A 110 -9.82 2.80 -8.11
CA THR A 110 -10.89 2.03 -8.78
C THR A 110 -11.76 2.97 -9.62
N GLU A 111 -12.68 2.41 -10.42
CA GLU A 111 -13.62 3.25 -11.17
C GLU A 111 -14.46 4.16 -10.25
N PRO A 112 -14.66 5.46 -10.64
CA PRO A 112 -14.37 6.08 -11.93
C PRO A 112 -13.07 6.90 -11.99
N ARG A 113 -12.02 6.52 -11.26
CA ARG A 113 -10.74 7.26 -11.23
C ARG A 113 -10.10 7.32 -12.61
N ALA A 114 -9.80 8.52 -13.10
CA ALA A 114 -9.12 8.71 -14.37
C ALA A 114 -7.65 8.23 -14.31
N PRO A 115 -7.11 7.66 -15.40
CA PRO A 115 -5.70 7.31 -15.50
C PRO A 115 -4.78 8.49 -15.20
N HIS A 116 -3.74 8.24 -14.39
CA HIS A 116 -2.79 9.26 -13.98
C HIS A 116 -1.38 8.68 -13.80
N SER A 117 -0.38 9.55 -13.81
CA SER A 117 1.02 9.18 -13.63
C SER A 117 1.34 8.81 -12.18
N ALA A 118 2.09 7.71 -11.99
CA ALA A 118 2.64 7.32 -10.69
C ALA A 118 3.65 8.33 -10.13
N VAL A 119 4.22 9.21 -10.98
CA VAL A 119 5.29 10.11 -10.60
C VAL A 119 4.79 11.37 -9.89
N ASP A 120 3.67 11.92 -10.36
CA ASP A 120 3.17 13.21 -9.86
C ASP A 120 1.65 13.33 -9.84
N GLY A 121 0.91 12.27 -10.21
CA GLY A 121 -0.55 12.29 -10.30
C GLY A 121 -1.11 13.07 -11.49
N GLY A 122 -0.23 13.59 -12.36
CA GLY A 122 -0.60 14.28 -13.60
C GLY A 122 -1.03 13.32 -14.72
N PRO A 123 -1.14 13.79 -15.97
CA PRO A 123 -1.50 12.93 -17.09
C PRO A 123 -0.54 11.74 -17.24
N LEU A 124 -1.11 10.58 -17.60
CA LEU A 124 -0.34 9.35 -17.83
C LEU A 124 0.72 9.58 -18.91
N ARG A 125 1.96 9.19 -18.63
CA ARG A 125 3.10 9.37 -19.54
C ARG A 125 3.28 8.15 -20.43
N GLN A 126 3.94 8.33 -21.55
CA GLN A 126 4.25 7.23 -22.47
C GLN A 126 5.10 6.14 -21.75
N GLY A 127 4.63 4.91 -21.79
CA GLY A 127 5.30 3.75 -21.19
C GLY A 127 4.90 3.49 -19.72
N GLU A 128 4.14 4.37 -19.07
CA GLU A 128 3.58 4.08 -17.75
C GLU A 128 2.40 3.10 -17.88
N TYR A 129 2.30 2.19 -16.93
CA TYR A 129 1.14 1.32 -16.76
C TYR A 129 0.11 2.01 -15.85
N TYR A 130 -1.15 1.89 -16.20
CA TYR A 130 -2.27 2.23 -15.33
C TYR A 130 -3.48 1.34 -15.60
N ARG A 131 -4.09 0.86 -14.53
CA ARG A 131 -5.37 0.14 -14.60
C ARG A 131 -6.09 0.25 -13.26
N ASN A 132 -7.31 0.75 -13.26
CA ASN A 132 -8.18 0.70 -12.09
C ASN A 132 -8.30 -0.73 -11.56
N VAL A 133 -8.24 -0.89 -10.24
CA VAL A 133 -8.31 -2.18 -9.57
C VAL A 133 -9.75 -2.42 -9.09
N GLU A 134 -10.37 -3.44 -9.64
CA GLU A 134 -11.72 -3.82 -9.23
C GLU A 134 -11.72 -4.40 -7.81
N PRO A 135 -12.62 -3.93 -6.90
CA PRO A 135 -12.66 -4.38 -5.52
C PRO A 135 -12.79 -5.89 -5.34
N ASP A 136 -13.61 -6.55 -6.16
CA ASP A 136 -13.80 -7.99 -6.08
C ASP A 136 -12.55 -8.77 -6.53
N VAL A 137 -11.80 -8.23 -7.49
CA VAL A 137 -10.51 -8.80 -7.93
C VAL A 137 -9.49 -8.72 -6.81
N LEU A 138 -9.38 -7.57 -6.15
CA LEU A 138 -8.48 -7.40 -5.00
C LEU A 138 -8.88 -8.31 -3.83
N ARG A 139 -10.17 -8.42 -3.53
CA ARG A 139 -10.68 -9.35 -2.51
C ARG A 139 -10.26 -10.78 -2.80
N ALA A 140 -10.47 -11.24 -4.04
CA ALA A 140 -10.13 -12.60 -4.45
C ALA A 140 -8.60 -12.86 -4.33
N GLN A 141 -7.77 -11.90 -4.70
CA GLN A 141 -6.31 -11.99 -4.56
C GLN A 141 -5.90 -12.11 -3.10
N LEU A 142 -6.44 -11.28 -2.20
CA LEU A 142 -6.15 -11.32 -0.77
C LEU A 142 -6.53 -12.66 -0.14
N LEU A 143 -7.72 -13.18 -0.45
CA LEU A 143 -8.17 -14.49 0.05
C LEU A 143 -7.27 -15.62 -0.48
N THR A 144 -6.86 -15.56 -1.75
CA THR A 144 -5.94 -16.53 -2.36
C THR A 144 -4.56 -16.49 -1.71
N ALA A 145 -4.09 -15.29 -1.32
CA ALA A 145 -2.83 -15.10 -0.60
C ALA A 145 -2.90 -15.51 0.88
N GLY A 146 -4.06 -15.95 1.38
CA GLY A 146 -4.23 -16.49 2.72
C GLY A 146 -4.82 -15.53 3.76
N ALA A 147 -5.39 -14.39 3.34
CA ALA A 147 -6.10 -13.52 4.27
C ALA A 147 -7.33 -14.22 4.84
N GLU A 148 -7.49 -14.24 6.17
CA GLU A 148 -8.62 -14.89 6.85
C GLU A 148 -9.90 -14.05 6.75
N ALA A 149 -9.76 -12.73 6.73
CA ALA A 149 -10.87 -11.78 6.59
C ALA A 149 -10.45 -10.60 5.70
N VAL A 150 -11.35 -10.15 4.85
CA VAL A 150 -11.15 -8.98 3.98
C VAL A 150 -12.33 -8.03 4.15
N THR A 151 -12.04 -6.83 4.63
CA THR A 151 -12.98 -5.71 4.64
C THR A 151 -12.61 -4.76 3.51
N LEU A 152 -13.58 -4.43 2.66
CA LEU A 152 -13.40 -3.45 1.59
C LEU A 152 -14.20 -2.19 1.93
N HIS A 153 -13.55 -1.06 1.79
CA HIS A 153 -14.19 0.25 1.74
C HIS A 153 -13.98 0.81 0.34
N VAL A 154 -15.06 1.11 -0.37
CA VAL A 154 -15.00 1.72 -1.70
C VAL A 154 -15.53 3.15 -1.58
N ASP A 155 -14.62 4.09 -1.63
CA ASP A 155 -14.99 5.49 -1.70
C ASP A 155 -15.24 5.86 -3.18
N ARG A 156 -16.48 6.23 -3.48
CA ARG A 156 -16.84 6.74 -4.82
C ARG A 156 -16.49 8.23 -4.90
N TRP A 157 -15.26 8.54 -4.63
CA TRP A 157 -14.77 9.90 -4.75
C TRP A 157 -14.96 10.40 -6.19
N ARG A 158 -15.61 11.55 -6.31
CA ARG A 158 -15.78 12.26 -7.56
C ARG A 158 -14.77 13.42 -7.64
N GLY A 159 -13.55 13.13 -7.30
CA GLY A 159 -12.48 14.10 -7.38
C GLY A 159 -11.97 14.24 -8.80
N ASP A 160 -11.72 15.49 -9.19
CA ASP A 160 -11.09 15.84 -10.46
C ASP A 160 -9.63 15.38 -10.50
#